data_98cb6cad8545d69c6029ce542136c06c
#
_entry.id   98cb6cad8545d69c6029ce542136c06c
#
_cell.length_a   1.000
_cell.length_b   1.000
_cell.length_c   1.000
_cell.angle_alpha   90.00
_cell.angle_beta   90.00
_cell.angle_gamma   90.00
#
_symmetry.space_group_name_H-M   'P 1'
#
loop_
_entity.id
_entity.type
_entity.pdbx_description
1 polymer ?
#
loop_
_entity_poly.entity_id
_entity_poly.type
_entity_poly.pdbx_seq_one_letter_code
_entity_poly.pdbx_strand_id
1 'polypeptide(L)'
;MRYFSSARDGWFHARRPGGSVDQMKRLLVISHAPTLATVSLRDAVIAGASDPGFFDGLVEVVAIEALEATDPRAYLDADAYLFGTPVNFGYLSGALKHSFDSTYDALQGHVRRRPFSYWVHGRSDATGARRALDAITTGLELRLVAEPFERLGDVGDDDLAAAREFGATVAAHLLD
;
A
#
# COMPACT_ATOMS: atom_id res chain seq x y z
N MET A 1 -35.47 -19.32 -10.77
CA MET A 1 -34.42 -18.62 -11.51
C MET A 1 -34.63 -17.12 -11.24
N ARG A 2 -33.95 -16.57 -10.24
CA ARG A 2 -34.04 -15.14 -9.87
C ARG A 2 -32.62 -14.59 -9.82
N TYR A 3 -32.32 -13.67 -10.72
CA TYR A 3 -31.10 -12.88 -10.77
C TYR A 3 -31.08 -11.91 -9.59
N PHE A 4 -30.01 -11.91 -8.78
CA PHE A 4 -29.78 -10.89 -7.79
C PHE A 4 -29.05 -9.70 -8.46
N SER A 5 -29.75 -8.59 -8.46
CA SER A 5 -29.31 -7.28 -8.92
C SER A 5 -28.38 -6.64 -7.88
N SER A 6 -27.30 -6.11 -8.38
CA SER A 6 -26.40 -5.08 -7.88
C SER A 6 -26.77 -4.41 -6.54
N ALA A 7 -25.90 -4.55 -5.57
CA ALA A 7 -25.78 -3.59 -4.48
C ALA A 7 -24.67 -2.58 -4.80
N ARG A 8 -25.01 -1.54 -5.52
CA ARG A 8 -24.31 -0.26 -5.50
C ARG A 8 -25.06 0.60 -4.50
N ASP A 9 -24.60 0.73 -3.28
CA ASP A 9 -24.94 1.86 -2.40
C ASP A 9 -24.14 1.72 -1.10
N GLY A 10 -23.36 2.75 -0.75
CA GLY A 10 -23.01 2.99 0.63
C GLY A 10 -21.55 3.25 1.00
N TRP A 11 -20.75 3.98 0.20
CA TRP A 11 -19.43 4.45 0.64
C TRP A 11 -19.25 5.98 0.55
N PHE A 12 -20.32 6.74 0.81
CA PHE A 12 -20.20 8.18 0.96
C PHE A 12 -20.11 8.54 2.45
N HIS A 13 -18.92 8.58 3.02
CA HIS A 13 -18.68 9.41 4.21
C HIS A 13 -18.11 10.75 3.74
N ALA A 14 -19.00 11.73 3.62
CA ALA A 14 -18.62 13.12 3.41
C ALA A 14 -17.73 13.57 4.58
N ARG A 15 -16.55 14.13 4.29
CA ARG A 15 -15.74 14.83 5.28
C ARG A 15 -16.59 15.88 5.99
N ARG A 16 -16.76 15.74 7.31
CA ARG A 16 -17.37 16.78 8.13
C ARG A 16 -16.33 17.85 8.44
N PRO A 17 -16.60 19.13 8.19
CA PRO A 17 -15.71 20.20 8.63
C PRO A 17 -15.91 20.46 10.13
N GLY A 18 -14.81 20.41 10.91
CA GLY A 18 -14.73 21.03 12.22
C GLY A 18 -14.78 20.11 13.43
N GLY A 19 -13.70 20.10 14.23
CA GLY A 19 -13.67 19.60 15.60
C GLY A 19 -12.76 18.40 15.80
N SER A 20 -11.69 18.56 16.58
CA SER A 20 -10.74 17.53 16.98
C SER A 20 -11.43 16.37 17.72
N VAL A 21 -11.72 15.33 17.00
CA VAL A 21 -11.73 13.97 17.49
C VAL A 21 -10.65 13.29 16.65
N ASP A 22 -9.78 12.56 17.30
CA ASP A 22 -8.67 11.85 16.69
C ASP A 22 -9.21 11.00 15.53
N GLN A 23 -9.12 11.54 14.31
CA GLN A 23 -9.73 10.90 13.15
C GLN A 23 -8.80 9.75 12.76
N MET A 24 -9.31 8.52 12.85
CA MET A 24 -8.61 7.30 12.45
C MET A 24 -7.94 7.51 11.10
N LYS A 25 -6.63 7.30 11.04
CA LYS A 25 -5.82 7.49 9.84
C LYS A 25 -5.99 6.30 8.91
N ARG A 26 -6.03 6.56 7.62
CA ARG A 26 -6.18 5.50 6.61
C ARG A 26 -4.85 5.20 5.91
N LEU A 27 -4.36 3.98 6.08
CA LEU A 27 -3.23 3.42 5.34
C LEU A 27 -3.75 2.56 4.18
N LEU A 28 -3.48 2.98 2.95
CA LEU A 28 -3.82 2.21 1.76
C LEU A 28 -2.65 1.30 1.37
N VAL A 29 -2.90 0.01 1.34
CA VAL A 29 -1.96 -1.02 0.90
C VAL A 29 -2.36 -1.48 -0.49
N ILE A 30 -1.50 -1.25 -1.48
CA ILE A 30 -1.72 -1.72 -2.87
C ILE A 30 -0.60 -2.67 -3.23
N SER A 31 -0.96 -3.91 -3.56
CA SER A 31 0.05 -4.91 -3.86
C SER A 31 -0.38 -5.89 -4.94
N HIS A 32 0.61 -6.43 -5.66
CA HIS A 32 0.46 -7.60 -6.49
C HIS A 32 1.17 -8.77 -5.82
N ALA A 33 0.41 -9.81 -5.46
CA ALA A 33 0.92 -10.95 -4.71
C ALA A 33 0.56 -12.28 -5.39
N PRO A 34 1.19 -12.62 -6.54
CA PRO A 34 0.79 -13.77 -7.37
C PRO A 34 1.34 -15.11 -6.88
N THR A 35 2.21 -15.15 -5.88
CA THR A 35 2.85 -16.37 -5.37
C THR A 35 2.67 -16.50 -3.87
N LEU A 36 2.84 -17.73 -3.33
CA LEU A 36 2.77 -17.95 -1.87
C LEU A 36 3.75 -17.05 -1.11
N ALA A 37 4.97 -16.88 -1.60
CA ALA A 37 5.97 -15.99 -0.97
C ALA A 37 5.50 -14.53 -0.92
N THR A 38 4.98 -14.01 -2.03
CA THR A 38 4.48 -12.62 -2.06
C THR A 38 3.19 -12.44 -1.25
N VAL A 39 2.32 -13.46 -1.20
CA VAL A 39 1.13 -13.47 -0.33
C VAL A 39 1.55 -13.43 1.13
N SER A 40 2.49 -14.30 1.55
CA SER A 40 2.97 -14.34 2.94
C SER A 40 3.59 -13.02 3.38
N LEU A 41 4.41 -12.39 2.51
CA LEU A 41 5.00 -11.08 2.79
C LEU A 41 3.93 -9.99 2.91
N ARG A 42 2.97 -9.93 1.97
CA ARG A 42 1.85 -8.99 2.04
C ARG A 42 1.08 -9.14 3.35
N ASP A 43 0.73 -10.37 3.70
CA ASP A 43 -0.08 -10.65 4.88
C ASP A 43 0.68 -10.30 6.16
N ALA A 44 2.00 -10.53 6.20
CA ALA A 44 2.85 -10.11 7.31
C ALA A 44 2.93 -8.58 7.45
N VAL A 45 3.12 -7.86 6.35
CA VAL A 45 3.11 -6.38 6.31
C VAL A 45 1.78 -5.83 6.82
N ILE A 46 0.66 -6.35 6.32
CA ILE A 46 -0.68 -5.92 6.74
C ILE A 46 -0.90 -6.24 8.22
N ALA A 47 -0.51 -7.43 8.67
CA ALA A 47 -0.64 -7.82 10.08
C ALA A 47 0.14 -6.90 11.02
N GLY A 48 1.32 -6.43 10.60
CA GLY A 48 2.08 -5.44 11.37
C GLY A 48 1.40 -4.07 11.39
N ALA A 49 0.98 -3.59 10.23
CA ALA A 49 0.31 -2.29 10.10
C ALA A 49 -1.06 -2.22 10.80
N SER A 50 -1.70 -3.38 11.02
CA SER A 50 -3.03 -3.49 11.67
C SER A 50 -2.94 -4.03 13.10
N ASP A 51 -1.76 -4.08 13.71
CA ASP A 51 -1.61 -4.69 15.03
C ASP A 51 -2.45 -3.96 16.08
N PRO A 52 -3.48 -4.59 16.64
CA PRO A 52 -4.39 -3.94 17.57
C PRO A 52 -3.71 -3.54 18.88
N GLY A 53 -2.57 -4.15 19.23
CA GLY A 53 -1.78 -3.76 20.39
C GLY A 53 -1.19 -2.35 20.28
N PHE A 54 -1.08 -1.80 19.07
CA PHE A 54 -0.48 -0.49 18.80
C PHE A 54 -1.42 0.49 18.10
N PHE A 55 -2.33 0.00 17.22
CA PHE A 55 -3.06 0.84 16.27
C PHE A 55 -4.59 0.74 16.37
N ASP A 56 -5.11 0.08 17.40
CA ASP A 56 -6.57 -0.08 17.56
C ASP A 56 -7.27 1.28 17.64
N GLY A 57 -8.23 1.49 16.73
CA GLY A 57 -8.96 2.75 16.61
C GLY A 57 -8.14 3.95 16.07
N LEU A 58 -6.85 3.79 15.80
CA LEU A 58 -5.96 4.86 15.34
C LEU A 58 -5.68 4.77 13.84
N VAL A 59 -5.48 3.55 13.32
CA VAL A 59 -5.15 3.30 11.91
C VAL A 59 -6.13 2.30 11.31
N GLU A 60 -6.78 2.69 10.23
CA GLU A 60 -7.54 1.81 9.35
C GLU A 60 -6.64 1.36 8.19
N VAL A 61 -6.41 0.06 8.05
CA VAL A 61 -5.66 -0.50 6.92
C VAL A 61 -6.64 -0.99 5.86
N VAL A 62 -6.56 -0.40 4.66
CA VAL A 62 -7.35 -0.80 3.49
C VAL A 62 -6.41 -1.45 2.48
N ALA A 63 -6.60 -2.73 2.19
CA ALA A 63 -5.78 -3.46 1.23
C ALA A 63 -6.55 -3.70 -0.08
N ILE A 64 -5.93 -3.35 -1.21
CA ILE A 64 -6.48 -3.53 -2.54
C ILE A 64 -5.45 -4.25 -3.42
N GLU A 65 -5.91 -5.26 -4.17
CA GLU A 65 -5.08 -5.89 -5.20
C GLU A 65 -4.77 -4.87 -6.32
N ALA A 66 -3.52 -4.87 -6.78
CA ALA A 66 -3.03 -3.84 -7.70
C ALA A 66 -3.84 -3.72 -9.00
N LEU A 67 -4.34 -4.83 -9.56
CA LEU A 67 -5.19 -4.80 -10.76
C LEU A 67 -6.56 -4.15 -10.52
N GLU A 68 -7.03 -4.13 -9.28
CA GLU A 68 -8.32 -3.56 -8.89
C GLU A 68 -8.18 -2.09 -8.44
N ALA A 69 -6.96 -1.66 -8.10
CA ALA A 69 -6.67 -0.33 -7.60
C ALA A 69 -6.54 0.72 -8.72
N THR A 70 -7.60 0.85 -9.54
CA THR A 70 -7.65 1.76 -10.70
C THR A 70 -8.56 2.98 -10.48
N ASP A 71 -9.27 3.05 -9.35
CA ASP A 71 -10.05 4.23 -8.96
C ASP A 71 -9.17 5.19 -8.14
N PRO A 72 -8.90 6.42 -8.62
CA PRO A 72 -8.08 7.37 -7.88
C PRO A 72 -8.68 7.78 -6.53
N ARG A 73 -9.99 7.60 -6.31
CA ARG A 73 -10.62 7.92 -5.02
C ARG A 73 -10.03 7.10 -3.87
N ALA A 74 -9.67 5.83 -4.11
CA ALA A 74 -9.04 5.01 -3.08
C ALA A 74 -7.74 5.65 -2.57
N TYR A 75 -6.95 6.21 -3.50
CA TYR A 75 -5.72 6.93 -3.15
C TYR A 75 -6.00 8.29 -2.50
N LEU A 76 -6.97 9.05 -3.04
CA LEU A 76 -7.28 10.40 -2.54
C LEU A 76 -7.82 10.37 -1.11
N ASP A 77 -8.52 9.31 -0.72
CA ASP A 77 -9.11 9.14 0.61
C ASP A 77 -8.12 8.60 1.66
N ALA A 78 -6.94 8.12 1.23
CA ALA A 78 -5.92 7.60 2.14
C ALA A 78 -5.01 8.70 2.69
N ASP A 79 -4.48 8.51 3.90
CA ASP A 79 -3.50 9.42 4.51
C ASP A 79 -2.06 8.99 4.17
N ALA A 80 -1.83 7.70 3.91
CA ALA A 80 -0.53 7.13 3.57
C ALA A 80 -0.65 5.90 2.69
N TYR A 81 0.49 5.43 2.14
CA TYR A 81 0.55 4.32 1.19
C TYR A 81 1.62 3.30 1.55
N LEU A 82 1.29 2.02 1.32
CA LEU A 82 2.23 0.93 1.22
C LEU A 82 2.06 0.23 -0.14
N PHE A 83 3.15 0.16 -0.91
CA PHE A 83 3.14 -0.51 -2.22
C PHE A 83 3.90 -1.82 -2.16
N GLY A 84 3.34 -2.89 -2.74
CA GLY A 84 3.97 -4.20 -2.75
C GLY A 84 4.04 -4.80 -4.16
N THR A 85 5.22 -5.32 -4.54
CA THR A 85 5.40 -5.87 -5.88
C THR A 85 6.42 -7.00 -5.92
N PRO A 86 6.15 -8.07 -6.71
CA PRO A 86 7.24 -8.93 -7.16
C PRO A 86 8.12 -8.19 -8.16
N VAL A 87 9.36 -8.65 -8.28
CA VAL A 87 10.25 -8.23 -9.35
C VAL A 87 10.02 -9.14 -10.57
N ASN A 88 9.46 -8.58 -11.62
CA ASN A 88 9.21 -9.26 -12.88
C ASN A 88 10.16 -8.72 -13.95
N PHE A 89 11.03 -9.60 -14.49
CA PHE A 89 12.02 -9.20 -15.50
C PHE A 89 12.87 -7.98 -15.10
N GLY A 90 13.26 -7.91 -13.82
CA GLY A 90 14.05 -6.79 -13.28
C GLY A 90 13.26 -5.49 -13.06
N TYR A 91 11.92 -5.52 -13.15
CA TYR A 91 11.06 -4.35 -13.04
C TYR A 91 9.89 -4.61 -12.05
N LEU A 92 9.17 -3.55 -11.66
CA LEU A 92 7.93 -3.75 -10.88
C LEU A 92 6.88 -4.50 -11.70
N SER A 93 5.94 -5.15 -11.07
CA SER A 93 4.90 -5.91 -11.75
C SER A 93 4.03 -5.02 -12.65
N GLY A 94 3.61 -5.56 -13.80
CA GLY A 94 2.68 -4.87 -14.67
C GLY A 94 1.35 -4.52 -14.00
N ALA A 95 0.91 -5.32 -13.03
CA ALA A 95 -0.29 -5.05 -12.24
C ALA A 95 -0.16 -3.76 -11.42
N LEU A 96 0.95 -3.60 -10.67
CA LEU A 96 1.17 -2.39 -9.89
C LEU A 96 1.44 -1.19 -10.81
N LYS A 97 2.16 -1.38 -11.93
CA LYS A 97 2.35 -0.33 -12.93
C LYS A 97 1.01 0.14 -13.52
N HIS A 98 0.10 -0.80 -13.81
CA HIS A 98 -1.24 -0.48 -14.32
C HIS A 98 -2.05 0.36 -13.34
N SER A 99 -2.00 0.04 -12.04
CA SER A 99 -2.63 0.85 -11.01
C SER A 99 -2.14 2.29 -11.03
N PHE A 100 -0.83 2.51 -11.11
CA PHE A 100 -0.27 3.85 -11.22
C PHE A 100 -0.66 4.52 -12.53
N ASP A 101 -0.56 3.85 -13.68
CA ASP A 101 -0.92 4.44 -14.97
C ASP A 101 -2.38 4.88 -15.03
N SER A 102 -3.27 4.14 -14.35
CA SER A 102 -4.70 4.45 -14.32
C SER A 102 -5.06 5.63 -13.41
N THR A 103 -4.19 5.98 -12.46
CA THR A 103 -4.53 6.94 -11.40
C THR A 103 -3.62 8.16 -11.36
N TYR A 104 -2.43 8.08 -11.96
CA TYR A 104 -1.34 9.06 -11.82
C TYR A 104 -1.79 10.50 -12.08
N ASP A 105 -2.45 10.77 -13.21
CA ASP A 105 -2.85 12.13 -13.60
C ASP A 105 -3.85 12.73 -12.59
N ALA A 106 -4.75 11.91 -12.06
CA ALA A 106 -5.74 12.34 -11.07
C ALA A 106 -5.11 12.57 -9.68
N LEU A 107 -3.96 11.97 -9.40
CA LEU A 107 -3.26 12.08 -8.12
C LEU A 107 -2.28 13.26 -8.09
N GLN A 108 -1.77 13.70 -9.24
CA GLN A 108 -0.78 14.78 -9.30
C GLN A 108 -1.27 16.04 -8.56
N GLY A 109 -0.43 16.54 -7.64
CA GLY A 109 -0.72 17.71 -6.82
C GLY A 109 -1.67 17.46 -5.65
N HIS A 110 -2.42 16.34 -5.62
CA HIS A 110 -3.42 16.04 -4.60
C HIS A 110 -2.89 15.18 -3.44
N VAL A 111 -1.82 14.42 -3.67
CA VAL A 111 -1.25 13.47 -2.71
C VAL A 111 0.14 13.87 -2.19
N ARG A 112 0.56 15.10 -2.48
CA ARG A 112 1.88 15.63 -2.14
C ARG A 112 2.20 15.43 -0.66
N ARG A 113 3.44 14.97 -0.39
CA ARG A 113 4.00 14.74 0.94
C ARG A 113 3.28 13.69 1.78
N ARG A 114 2.30 12.96 1.25
CA ARG A 114 1.72 11.84 1.99
C ARG A 114 2.80 10.81 2.28
N PRO A 115 2.84 10.25 3.49
CA PRO A 115 3.78 9.20 3.86
C PRO A 115 3.63 7.98 2.97
N PHE A 116 4.74 7.37 2.61
CA PHE A 116 4.71 6.08 1.92
C PHE A 116 5.96 5.27 2.22
N SER A 117 5.87 3.98 1.99
CA SER A 117 6.99 3.09 1.73
C SER A 117 6.55 1.95 0.81
N TYR A 118 7.45 1.02 0.51
CA TYR A 118 7.14 -0.12 -0.33
C TYR A 118 7.96 -1.35 0.03
N TRP A 119 7.48 -2.52 -0.40
CA TRP A 119 8.27 -3.73 -0.36
C TRP A 119 8.37 -4.37 -1.74
N VAL A 120 9.49 -5.02 -1.98
CA VAL A 120 9.76 -5.75 -3.22
C VAL A 120 10.25 -7.17 -2.91
N HIS A 121 9.80 -8.13 -3.69
CA HIS A 121 10.28 -9.50 -3.61
C HIS A 121 10.79 -9.95 -4.98
N GLY A 122 12.05 -10.34 -5.04
CA GLY A 122 12.71 -10.81 -6.24
C GLY A 122 13.55 -12.06 -6.01
N ARG A 123 14.09 -12.62 -7.09
CA ARG A 123 14.96 -13.79 -6.98
C ARG A 123 16.41 -13.43 -6.68
N SER A 124 16.98 -12.47 -7.39
CA SER A 124 18.42 -12.15 -7.33
C SER A 124 18.74 -10.65 -7.37
N ASP A 125 17.84 -9.82 -7.90
CA ASP A 125 18.06 -8.38 -8.03
C ASP A 125 16.71 -7.65 -8.07
N ALA A 126 16.61 -6.53 -7.37
CA ALA A 126 15.41 -5.68 -7.31
C ALA A 126 15.69 -4.25 -7.78
N THR A 127 16.88 -3.95 -8.26
CA THR A 127 17.33 -2.59 -8.59
C THR A 127 16.38 -1.87 -9.56
N GLY A 128 15.93 -2.54 -10.62
CA GLY A 128 15.04 -1.92 -11.61
C GLY A 128 13.63 -1.69 -11.06
N ALA A 129 13.10 -2.59 -10.21
CA ALA A 129 11.81 -2.41 -9.56
C ALA A 129 11.85 -1.22 -8.58
N ARG A 130 12.91 -1.11 -7.78
CA ARG A 130 13.13 0.03 -6.87
C ARG A 130 13.21 1.35 -7.63
N ARG A 131 14.06 1.43 -8.66
CA ARG A 131 14.17 2.64 -9.49
C ARG A 131 12.83 3.08 -10.10
N ALA A 132 12.02 2.12 -10.52
CA ALA A 132 10.71 2.42 -11.07
C ALA A 132 9.75 2.98 -10.02
N LEU A 133 9.70 2.37 -8.82
CA LEU A 133 8.91 2.86 -7.70
C LEU A 133 9.38 4.25 -7.26
N ASP A 134 10.67 4.45 -7.10
CA ASP A 134 11.25 5.74 -6.72
C ASP A 134 10.91 6.85 -7.74
N ALA A 135 10.98 6.55 -9.03
CA ALA A 135 10.60 7.50 -10.07
C ALA A 135 9.12 7.89 -10.01
N ILE A 136 8.21 6.90 -9.85
CA ILE A 136 6.76 7.14 -9.78
C ILE A 136 6.40 7.93 -8.52
N THR A 137 6.91 7.54 -7.38
CA THR A 137 6.60 8.17 -6.09
C THR A 137 7.22 9.56 -5.96
N THR A 138 8.38 9.79 -6.58
CA THR A 138 8.96 11.13 -6.74
C THR A 138 8.07 12.00 -7.62
N GLY A 139 7.55 11.48 -8.74
CA GLY A 139 6.61 12.21 -9.60
C GLY A 139 5.30 12.59 -8.91
N LEU A 140 4.83 11.77 -7.97
CA LEU A 140 3.68 12.05 -7.10
C LEU A 140 4.05 12.91 -5.89
N GLU A 141 5.32 13.25 -5.71
CA GLU A 141 5.85 14.04 -4.59
C GLU A 141 5.52 13.42 -3.21
N LEU A 142 5.50 12.08 -3.11
CA LEU A 142 5.28 11.38 -1.86
C LEU A 142 6.51 11.48 -0.93
N ARG A 143 6.32 11.29 0.36
CA ARG A 143 7.38 11.33 1.36
C ARG A 143 7.70 9.92 1.86
N LEU A 144 8.87 9.42 1.52
CA LEU A 144 9.37 8.14 2.05
C LEU A 144 9.56 8.27 3.57
N VAL A 145 8.98 7.35 4.36
CA VAL A 145 9.00 7.38 5.83
C VAL A 145 9.73 6.21 6.48
N ALA A 146 9.94 5.14 5.74
CA ALA A 146 10.73 3.99 6.18
C ALA A 146 11.54 3.48 5.00
N GLU A 147 12.74 2.93 5.28
CA GLU A 147 13.51 2.24 4.24
C GLU A 147 12.67 1.15 3.60
N PRO A 148 12.67 1.04 2.25
CA PRO A 148 11.94 -0.01 1.56
C PRO A 148 12.39 -1.40 2.00
N PHE A 149 11.43 -2.28 2.23
CA PHE A 149 11.72 -3.67 2.56
C PHE A 149 11.98 -4.47 1.29
N GLU A 150 13.19 -5.00 1.17
CA GLU A 150 13.60 -5.84 0.05
C GLU A 150 13.88 -7.25 0.51
N ARG A 151 13.27 -8.23 -0.17
CA ARG A 151 13.59 -9.64 0.04
C ARG A 151 13.94 -10.31 -1.29
N LEU A 152 15.11 -10.93 -1.33
CA LEU A 152 15.57 -11.70 -2.48
C LEU A 152 15.65 -13.18 -2.12
N GLY A 153 15.27 -14.05 -3.05
CA GLY A 153 15.26 -15.50 -2.86
C GLY A 153 14.08 -16.01 -2.06
N ASP A 154 14.28 -17.09 -1.32
CA ASP A 154 13.22 -17.75 -0.56
C ASP A 154 12.84 -16.93 0.68
N VAL A 155 11.59 -17.00 1.06
CA VAL A 155 11.01 -16.29 2.21
C VAL A 155 10.89 -17.26 3.38
N GLY A 156 11.51 -16.93 4.50
CA GLY A 156 11.45 -17.68 5.75
C GLY A 156 10.77 -16.90 6.88
N ASP A 157 10.70 -17.51 8.08
CA ASP A 157 10.01 -16.93 9.23
C ASP A 157 10.63 -15.60 9.68
N ASP A 158 11.95 -15.48 9.63
CA ASP A 158 12.64 -14.23 9.97
C ASP A 158 12.28 -13.09 9.01
N ASP A 159 12.10 -13.41 7.73
CA ASP A 159 11.66 -12.43 6.73
C ASP A 159 10.23 -11.98 6.97
N LEU A 160 9.35 -12.89 7.39
CA LEU A 160 7.97 -12.57 7.74
C LEU A 160 7.90 -11.71 9.02
N ALA A 161 8.75 -11.99 10.01
CA ALA A 161 8.87 -11.16 11.20
C ALA A 161 9.34 -9.74 10.85
N ALA A 162 10.36 -9.61 10.00
CA ALA A 162 10.86 -8.32 9.52
C ALA A 162 9.83 -7.56 8.66
N ALA A 163 9.08 -8.28 7.81
CA ALA A 163 7.99 -7.68 7.02
C ALA A 163 6.85 -7.15 7.92
N ARG A 164 6.54 -7.86 9.01
CA ARG A 164 5.57 -7.42 10.02
C ARG A 164 6.05 -6.14 10.72
N GLU A 165 7.30 -6.10 11.16
CA GLU A 165 7.92 -4.92 11.77
C GLU A 165 7.93 -3.72 10.82
N PHE A 166 8.26 -3.96 9.54
CA PHE A 166 8.20 -2.94 8.50
C PHE A 166 6.80 -2.34 8.36
N GLY A 167 5.75 -3.17 8.30
CA GLY A 167 4.36 -2.71 8.25
C GLY A 167 3.97 -1.85 9.44
N ALA A 168 4.34 -2.29 10.66
CA ALA A 168 4.11 -1.54 11.89
C ALA A 168 4.85 -0.20 11.90
N THR A 169 6.10 -0.16 11.42
CA THR A 169 6.90 1.06 11.32
C THR A 169 6.22 2.10 10.43
N VAL A 170 5.72 1.68 9.26
CA VAL A 170 5.02 2.62 8.35
C VAL A 170 3.72 3.11 8.96
N ALA A 171 2.94 2.25 9.62
CA ALA A 171 1.70 2.64 10.29
C ALA A 171 1.96 3.65 11.43
N ALA A 172 3.03 3.47 12.20
CA ALA A 172 3.41 4.41 13.27
C ALA A 172 3.66 5.83 12.75
N HIS A 173 4.26 5.98 11.58
CA HIS A 173 4.50 7.30 10.96
C HIS A 173 3.23 8.05 10.51
N LEU A 174 2.04 7.44 10.59
CA LEU A 174 0.77 8.14 10.37
C LEU A 174 0.32 8.88 11.63
N LEU A 175 0.87 8.54 12.78
CA LEU A 175 0.48 9.08 14.08
C LEU A 175 1.40 10.22 14.54
N ASP A 176 2.55 10.41 13.84
CA ASP A 176 3.50 11.52 14.03
C ASP A 176 3.02 12.80 13.29
#